data_e059d83cfaa9c0e66e660f0cedd0f03f
#
_entry.id   e059d83cfaa9c0e66e660f0cedd0f03f
#
_cell.length_a   1.000
_cell.length_b   1.000
_cell.length_c   1.000
_cell.angle_alpha   90.00
_cell.angle_beta   90.00
_cell.angle_gamma   90.00
#
_symmetry.space_group_name_H-M   'P 1'
#
loop_
_entity.id
_entity.type
_entity.pdbx_description
1 polymer ?
#
loop_
_entity_poly.entity_id
_entity_poly.type
_entity_poly.pdbx_seq_one_letter_code
_entity_poly.pdbx_strand_id
1 'polypeptide(L)'
;MRTFQWELVIKIMKYDFDKIIDRSGTDDLKHGVLQQRYGDANLLPLWVADMDFETPQFITDALRKRLDHSLFGYTMMPENYWKHIAQWIEEHHQWRPREEWMTYIPGIVKGIGMAINVFVKEDEKVIIQPPVYHPFRLTPQGNHRQVVYNPLIETPSTEGQGGRASYSMDFDQLAEVCDSKCRMLILSNPHNPAGICWDADTLRRLAHFCHERGIIVVSDEIHCDMALFGNRHTPFASVSEEAAQCSITFGAPSKTFNIAGIVSSYAIVPNDSMRRRFYTWLEANELNEPHIFSPIATLAAFTPEGEEWRKEMLQYIEGNINYVIDYCRNNIPQIKPWRPQASFLVWLDCRALGLNHQQLVDLFVKQAHLALNDGEMFGKGGEGFMRLNIAAPRNVLTEALERLRWSWHHE
;
A
#
# COMPACT_ATOMS: atom_id res chain seq x y z
N MET A 1 44.41 18.45 -19.84
CA MET A 1 43.39 18.66 -18.81
C MET A 1 42.09 19.08 -19.49
N ARG A 2 41.14 18.16 -19.68
CA ARG A 2 39.79 18.48 -20.15
C ARG A 2 38.89 18.38 -18.94
N THR A 3 38.42 19.50 -18.45
CA THR A 3 37.37 19.61 -17.42
C THR A 3 36.06 19.13 -17.99
N PHE A 4 35.60 17.96 -17.52
CA PHE A 4 34.23 17.52 -17.75
C PHE A 4 33.31 18.39 -16.89
N GLN A 5 32.64 19.35 -17.52
CA GLN A 5 31.50 20.07 -16.94
C GLN A 5 30.32 19.12 -16.98
N TRP A 6 29.93 18.60 -15.82
CA TRP A 6 28.63 18.00 -15.62
C TRP A 6 27.61 19.12 -15.48
N GLU A 7 26.98 19.50 -16.58
CA GLU A 7 25.74 20.29 -16.49
C GLU A 7 24.65 19.36 -15.90
N LEU A 8 24.41 19.51 -14.59
CA LEU A 8 23.26 18.99 -13.92
C LEU A 8 22.04 19.76 -14.48
N VAL A 9 21.36 19.22 -15.47
CA VAL A 9 20.02 19.69 -15.83
C VAL A 9 19.11 19.35 -14.67
N ILE A 10 19.00 20.27 -13.71
CA ILE A 10 17.98 20.21 -12.67
C ILE A 10 16.67 20.39 -13.40
N LYS A 11 15.98 19.30 -13.68
CA LYS A 11 14.60 19.35 -14.17
C LYS A 11 13.79 19.98 -13.05
N ILE A 12 13.37 21.23 -13.21
CA ILE A 12 12.50 21.90 -12.26
C ILE A 12 11.18 21.10 -12.26
N MET A 13 10.84 20.53 -11.11
CA MET A 13 9.54 19.86 -10.91
C MET A 13 8.44 20.89 -10.99
N LYS A 14 7.33 20.54 -11.62
CA LYS A 14 6.12 21.39 -11.72
C LYS A 14 5.43 21.48 -10.34
N TYR A 15 5.53 20.42 -9.55
CA TYR A 15 4.87 20.31 -8.25
C TYR A 15 5.89 20.43 -7.10
N ASP A 16 5.50 21.16 -6.05
CA ASP A 16 6.32 21.39 -4.87
C ASP A 16 6.05 20.34 -3.78
N PHE A 17 6.89 19.30 -3.72
CA PHE A 17 6.81 18.25 -2.71
C PHE A 17 7.58 18.60 -1.42
N ASP A 18 8.29 19.72 -1.38
CA ASP A 18 8.97 20.22 -0.17
C ASP A 18 8.08 21.18 0.65
N LYS A 19 6.89 21.53 0.13
CA LYS A 19 5.92 22.36 0.83
C LYS A 19 5.42 21.66 2.12
N ILE A 20 5.62 22.33 3.26
CA ILE A 20 5.06 21.86 4.53
C ILE A 20 3.59 22.28 4.63
N ILE A 21 2.73 21.32 4.93
CA ILE A 21 1.30 21.55 5.10
C ILE A 21 0.95 21.36 6.57
N ASP A 22 0.43 22.42 7.18
CA ASP A 22 -0.10 22.36 8.53
C ASP A 22 -1.40 21.54 8.53
N ARG A 23 -1.44 20.47 9.31
CA ARG A 23 -2.62 19.60 9.49
C ARG A 23 -3.41 19.92 10.76
N SER A 24 -3.00 20.93 11.53
CA SER A 24 -3.72 21.31 12.77
C SER A 24 -5.16 21.71 12.45
N GLY A 25 -6.10 21.30 13.30
CA GLY A 25 -7.52 21.60 13.15
C GLY A 25 -8.22 20.85 11.98
N THR A 26 -7.60 19.81 11.41
CA THR A 26 -8.19 19.03 10.31
C THR A 26 -8.73 17.67 10.76
N ASP A 27 -8.64 17.33 12.03
CA ASP A 27 -9.01 16.02 12.61
C ASP A 27 -8.31 14.84 11.90
N ASP A 28 -7.11 15.07 11.33
CA ASP A 28 -6.36 14.02 10.65
C ASP A 28 -5.92 12.91 11.60
N LEU A 29 -5.97 11.67 11.12
CA LEU A 29 -5.62 10.49 11.91
C LEU A 29 -4.14 10.46 12.31
N LYS A 30 -3.25 11.00 11.47
CA LYS A 30 -1.80 10.89 11.61
C LYS A 30 -1.29 11.60 12.85
N HIS A 31 -1.87 12.75 13.19
CA HIS A 31 -1.56 13.56 14.37
C HIS A 31 -2.57 13.36 15.50
N GLY A 32 -3.85 13.28 15.18
CA GLY A 32 -4.94 13.30 16.16
C GLY A 32 -4.93 12.16 17.19
N VAL A 33 -4.32 11.02 16.86
CA VAL A 33 -4.26 9.85 17.79
C VAL A 33 -2.90 9.63 18.43
N LEU A 34 -1.92 10.52 18.26
CA LEU A 34 -0.57 10.34 18.79
C LEU A 34 -0.56 10.15 20.30
N GLN A 35 -1.26 11.01 21.05
CA GLN A 35 -1.38 10.89 22.51
C GLN A 35 -1.99 9.54 22.94
N GLN A 36 -3.06 9.12 22.27
CA GLN A 36 -3.74 7.87 22.61
C GLN A 36 -2.89 6.64 22.27
N ARG A 37 -2.19 6.67 21.12
CA ARG A 37 -1.49 5.51 20.59
C ARG A 37 -0.07 5.34 21.13
N TYR A 38 0.64 6.46 21.32
CA TYR A 38 2.06 6.46 21.66
C TYR A 38 2.36 7.11 23.02
N GLY A 39 1.35 7.76 23.65
CA GLY A 39 1.51 8.43 24.94
C GLY A 39 2.10 9.83 24.86
N ASP A 40 2.41 10.35 23.66
CA ASP A 40 2.95 11.69 23.45
C ASP A 40 2.33 12.30 22.17
N ALA A 41 1.72 13.49 22.33
CA ALA A 41 1.10 14.23 21.23
C ALA A 41 2.10 14.95 20.32
N ASN A 42 3.36 15.11 20.77
CA ASN A 42 4.37 15.93 20.09
C ASN A 42 5.37 15.11 19.26
N LEU A 43 5.05 13.84 18.97
CA LEU A 43 5.89 13.01 18.13
C LEU A 43 5.84 13.48 16.69
N LEU A 44 6.95 13.33 15.96
CA LEU A 44 6.97 13.50 14.51
C LEU A 44 6.38 12.24 13.85
N PRO A 45 5.18 12.33 13.21
CA PRO A 45 4.48 11.14 12.76
C PRO A 45 4.87 10.74 11.33
N LEU A 46 5.47 9.55 11.20
CA LEU A 46 5.83 8.91 9.92
C LEU A 46 5.28 7.48 9.85
N TRP A 47 4.09 7.24 10.41
CA TRP A 47 3.48 5.92 10.59
C TRP A 47 2.30 5.61 9.67
N VAL A 48 1.38 6.57 9.46
CA VAL A 48 0.21 6.37 8.59
C VAL A 48 0.65 6.32 7.14
N ALA A 49 0.07 5.41 6.37
CA ALA A 49 0.31 5.31 4.94
C ALA A 49 -0.56 6.31 4.13
N ASP A 50 -0.46 7.59 4.47
CA ASP A 50 -0.84 8.73 3.64
C ASP A 50 0.38 9.63 3.39
N MET A 51 0.31 10.54 2.45
CA MET A 51 1.43 11.43 2.13
C MET A 51 1.30 12.76 2.87
N ASP A 52 2.41 13.43 3.15
CA ASP A 52 2.45 14.82 3.61
C ASP A 52 2.54 15.81 2.45
N PHE A 53 2.32 15.34 1.23
CA PHE A 53 2.22 16.17 0.03
C PHE A 53 0.79 16.66 -0.17
N GLU A 54 0.66 17.84 -0.76
CA GLU A 54 -0.64 18.39 -1.13
C GLU A 54 -1.36 17.45 -2.11
N THR A 55 -2.67 17.21 -1.87
CA THR A 55 -3.49 16.56 -2.90
C THR A 55 -3.46 17.40 -4.17
N PRO A 56 -3.26 16.83 -5.35
CA PRO A 56 -3.12 17.58 -6.60
C PRO A 56 -4.25 18.57 -6.82
N GLN A 57 -3.90 19.80 -7.22
CA GLN A 57 -4.86 20.89 -7.34
C GLN A 57 -5.99 20.58 -8.33
N PHE A 58 -5.70 19.88 -9.43
CA PHE A 58 -6.72 19.48 -10.40
C PHE A 58 -7.81 18.57 -9.80
N ILE A 59 -7.49 17.76 -8.77
CA ILE A 59 -8.47 16.96 -8.02
C ILE A 59 -9.29 17.89 -7.12
N THR A 60 -8.64 18.76 -6.35
CA THR A 60 -9.34 19.68 -5.44
C THR A 60 -10.22 20.67 -6.22
N ASP A 61 -9.80 21.10 -7.40
CA ASP A 61 -10.60 22.00 -8.26
C ASP A 61 -11.83 21.28 -8.84
N ALA A 62 -11.70 20.01 -9.24
CA ALA A 62 -12.85 19.19 -9.65
C ALA A 62 -13.88 19.05 -8.52
N LEU A 63 -13.41 18.84 -7.28
CA LEU A 63 -14.26 18.77 -6.10
C LEU A 63 -14.94 20.12 -5.81
N ARG A 64 -14.19 21.24 -5.86
CA ARG A 64 -14.75 22.60 -5.68
C ARG A 64 -15.84 22.89 -6.70
N LYS A 65 -15.59 22.58 -7.97
CA LYS A 65 -16.60 22.74 -9.04
C LYS A 65 -17.88 21.95 -8.73
N ARG A 66 -17.78 20.78 -8.09
CA ARG A 66 -18.97 20.02 -7.68
C ARG A 66 -19.68 20.68 -6.50
N LEU A 67 -18.93 21.30 -5.57
CA LEU A 67 -19.50 22.04 -4.44
C LEU A 67 -20.30 23.27 -4.87
N ASP A 68 -19.97 23.91 -6.01
CA ASP A 68 -20.70 25.05 -6.55
C ASP A 68 -22.17 24.71 -6.87
N HIS A 69 -22.47 23.42 -7.11
CA HIS A 69 -23.85 22.93 -7.20
C HIS A 69 -24.29 22.42 -5.83
N SER A 70 -25.04 23.24 -5.12
CA SER A 70 -25.41 23.09 -3.70
C SER A 70 -26.42 21.98 -3.38
N LEU A 71 -26.76 21.09 -4.32
CA LEU A 71 -27.66 19.97 -4.11
C LEU A 71 -26.86 18.66 -4.00
N PHE A 72 -26.92 18.00 -2.84
CA PHE A 72 -26.19 16.77 -2.51
C PHE A 72 -27.16 15.60 -2.33
N GLY A 73 -27.91 15.30 -3.40
CA GLY A 73 -28.81 14.14 -3.46
C GLY A 73 -28.06 12.83 -3.78
N TYR A 74 -28.82 11.76 -3.97
CA TYR A 74 -28.27 10.49 -4.44
C TYR A 74 -27.51 10.68 -5.77
N THR A 75 -26.42 9.94 -5.93
CA THR A 75 -25.60 10.02 -7.12
C THR A 75 -25.50 8.65 -7.79
N MET A 76 -25.28 8.65 -9.07
CA MET A 76 -24.97 7.44 -9.83
C MET A 76 -23.55 7.54 -10.38
N MET A 77 -23.00 6.37 -10.70
CA MET A 77 -21.69 6.31 -11.35
C MET A 77 -21.77 6.97 -12.72
N PRO A 78 -20.82 7.87 -13.07
CA PRO A 78 -20.77 8.47 -14.43
C PRO A 78 -20.63 7.38 -15.51
N GLU A 79 -21.28 7.59 -16.67
CA GLU A 79 -21.34 6.62 -17.77
C GLU A 79 -19.98 6.05 -18.20
N ASN A 80 -18.95 6.87 -18.24
CA ASN A 80 -17.60 6.46 -18.68
C ASN A 80 -16.66 6.11 -17.53
N TYR A 81 -17.12 5.98 -16.28
CA TYR A 81 -16.29 5.80 -15.11
C TYR A 81 -15.42 4.55 -15.20
N TRP A 82 -16.03 3.40 -15.45
CA TRP A 82 -15.33 2.12 -15.54
C TRP A 82 -14.40 2.06 -16.74
N LYS A 83 -14.78 2.67 -17.85
CA LYS A 83 -13.94 2.79 -19.04
C LYS A 83 -12.64 3.54 -18.75
N HIS A 84 -12.70 4.64 -17.99
CA HIS A 84 -11.51 5.40 -17.60
C HIS A 84 -10.59 4.60 -16.69
N ILE A 85 -11.15 3.87 -15.71
CA ILE A 85 -10.35 3.00 -14.84
C ILE A 85 -9.71 1.86 -15.65
N ALA A 86 -10.46 1.20 -16.54
CA ALA A 86 -9.93 0.15 -17.38
C ALA A 86 -8.79 0.64 -18.30
N GLN A 87 -8.96 1.84 -18.86
CA GLN A 87 -7.92 2.47 -19.69
C GLN A 87 -6.67 2.79 -18.88
N TRP A 88 -6.82 3.36 -17.67
CA TRP A 88 -5.69 3.64 -16.77
C TRP A 88 -4.90 2.37 -16.45
N ILE A 89 -5.61 1.29 -16.09
CA ILE A 89 -5.00 0.00 -15.78
C ILE A 89 -4.26 -0.57 -17.01
N GLU A 90 -4.85 -0.49 -18.21
CA GLU A 90 -4.22 -0.95 -19.44
C GLU A 90 -2.93 -0.19 -19.75
N GLU A 91 -2.95 1.13 -19.66
CA GLU A 91 -1.81 2.00 -19.95
C GLU A 91 -0.64 1.78 -18.98
N HIS A 92 -0.93 1.50 -17.69
CA HIS A 92 0.09 1.37 -16.66
C HIS A 92 0.51 -0.07 -16.36
N HIS A 93 -0.41 -1.04 -16.51
CA HIS A 93 -0.19 -2.42 -16.09
C HIS A 93 -0.39 -3.45 -17.21
N GLN A 94 -0.63 -3.00 -18.44
CA GLN A 94 -0.76 -3.87 -19.64
C GLN A 94 -1.88 -4.93 -19.51
N TRP A 95 -2.88 -4.63 -18.70
CA TRP A 95 -4.08 -5.45 -18.50
C TRP A 95 -5.32 -4.58 -18.62
N ARG A 96 -6.23 -4.96 -19.51
CA ARG A 96 -7.51 -4.26 -19.66
C ARG A 96 -8.65 -5.10 -19.09
N PRO A 97 -9.10 -4.82 -17.87
CA PRO A 97 -10.32 -5.45 -17.35
C PRO A 97 -11.54 -4.99 -18.15
N ARG A 98 -12.56 -5.86 -18.24
CA ARG A 98 -13.85 -5.48 -18.83
C ARG A 98 -14.63 -4.63 -17.84
N GLU A 99 -15.39 -3.68 -18.35
CA GLU A 99 -16.17 -2.76 -17.52
C GLU A 99 -17.19 -3.51 -16.63
N GLU A 100 -17.82 -4.56 -17.15
CA GLU A 100 -18.74 -5.40 -16.41
C GLU A 100 -18.09 -6.23 -15.28
N TRP A 101 -16.77 -6.29 -15.22
CA TRP A 101 -16.05 -6.93 -14.13
C TRP A 101 -15.86 -6.03 -12.91
N MET A 102 -16.21 -4.75 -13.03
CA MET A 102 -15.91 -3.73 -12.03
C MET A 102 -17.14 -3.30 -11.22
N THR A 103 -16.93 -3.01 -9.97
CA THR A 103 -17.90 -2.35 -9.10
C THR A 103 -17.21 -1.47 -8.06
N TYR A 104 -17.93 -0.48 -7.55
CA TYR A 104 -17.47 0.33 -6.42
C TYR A 104 -17.46 -0.49 -5.12
N ILE A 105 -16.47 -0.22 -4.27
CA ILE A 105 -16.44 -0.66 -2.87
C ILE A 105 -16.00 0.51 -1.96
N PRO A 106 -16.51 0.60 -0.72
CA PRO A 106 -16.24 1.73 0.17
C PRO A 106 -14.90 1.61 0.92
N GLY A 107 -13.84 1.16 0.23
CA GLY A 107 -12.48 1.01 0.75
C GLY A 107 -12.00 -0.43 0.76
N ILE A 108 -10.68 -0.63 0.61
CA ILE A 108 -10.08 -1.96 0.42
C ILE A 108 -10.30 -2.88 1.63
N VAL A 109 -9.98 -2.43 2.84
CA VAL A 109 -10.14 -3.26 4.05
C VAL A 109 -11.61 -3.62 4.28
N LYS A 110 -12.53 -2.69 4.00
CA LYS A 110 -13.98 -2.97 4.04
C LYS A 110 -14.35 -4.00 2.96
N GLY A 111 -13.83 -3.85 1.73
CA GLY A 111 -14.01 -4.81 0.65
C GLY A 111 -13.53 -6.22 1.01
N ILE A 112 -12.39 -6.35 1.69
CA ILE A 112 -11.89 -7.62 2.22
C ILE A 112 -12.92 -8.21 3.20
N GLY A 113 -13.43 -7.43 4.15
CA GLY A 113 -14.47 -7.88 5.10
C GLY A 113 -15.75 -8.33 4.40
N MET A 114 -16.18 -7.60 3.36
CA MET A 114 -17.33 -7.95 2.52
C MET A 114 -17.09 -9.27 1.77
N ALA A 115 -15.93 -9.44 1.14
CA ALA A 115 -15.57 -10.68 0.44
C ALA A 115 -15.53 -11.88 1.40
N ILE A 116 -14.98 -11.71 2.62
CA ILE A 116 -14.98 -12.74 3.66
C ILE A 116 -16.42 -13.14 4.00
N ASN A 117 -17.32 -12.19 4.23
CA ASN A 117 -18.71 -12.50 4.59
C ASN A 117 -19.49 -13.16 3.45
N VAL A 118 -19.14 -12.89 2.19
CA VAL A 118 -19.77 -13.52 1.04
C VAL A 118 -19.24 -14.93 0.80
N PHE A 119 -17.91 -15.13 0.90
CA PHE A 119 -17.28 -16.33 0.35
C PHE A 119 -16.74 -17.30 1.39
N VAL A 120 -16.53 -16.87 2.63
CA VAL A 120 -15.91 -17.68 3.69
C VAL A 120 -16.94 -17.96 4.78
N LYS A 121 -17.29 -19.21 5.02
CA LYS A 121 -18.19 -19.63 6.13
C LYS A 121 -17.47 -19.47 7.48
N GLU A 122 -18.21 -19.51 8.58
CA GLU A 122 -17.63 -19.36 9.93
C GLU A 122 -16.62 -20.45 10.30
N ASP A 123 -16.81 -21.68 9.79
CA ASP A 123 -15.88 -22.79 10.03
C ASP A 123 -14.75 -22.90 9.00
N GLU A 124 -14.72 -22.01 8.00
CA GLU A 124 -13.67 -21.92 6.97
C GLU A 124 -12.59 -20.90 7.36
N LYS A 125 -11.47 -20.94 6.64
CA LYS A 125 -10.23 -20.26 7.02
C LYS A 125 -9.76 -19.30 5.95
N VAL A 126 -9.03 -18.26 6.41
CA VAL A 126 -8.38 -17.26 5.56
C VAL A 126 -6.88 -17.35 5.73
N ILE A 127 -6.14 -17.46 4.63
CA ILE A 127 -4.67 -17.52 4.59
C ILE A 127 -4.13 -16.10 4.45
N ILE A 128 -3.07 -15.77 5.22
CA ILE A 128 -2.28 -14.55 5.08
C ILE A 128 -0.78 -14.88 5.13
N GLN A 129 0.05 -14.00 4.59
CA GLN A 129 1.48 -14.20 4.42
C GLN A 129 2.30 -13.14 5.18
N PRO A 130 2.46 -13.27 6.54
CA PRO A 130 3.24 -12.32 7.30
C PRO A 130 4.76 -12.40 6.98
N PRO A 131 5.49 -11.27 7.23
CA PRO A 131 5.00 -10.00 7.72
C PRO A 131 4.16 -9.29 6.66
N VAL A 132 2.93 -8.91 7.01
CA VAL A 132 1.98 -8.31 6.07
C VAL A 132 1.09 -7.28 6.78
N TYR A 133 0.46 -6.41 6.03
CA TYR A 133 -0.44 -5.37 6.53
C TYR A 133 -1.43 -5.94 7.55
N HIS A 134 -1.36 -5.45 8.78
CA HIS A 134 -2.05 -6.04 9.95
C HIS A 134 -3.57 -6.19 9.82
N PRO A 135 -4.32 -5.35 9.06
CA PRO A 135 -5.73 -5.60 8.84
C PRO A 135 -6.04 -6.92 8.14
N PHE A 136 -5.10 -7.52 7.40
CA PHE A 136 -5.31 -8.84 6.80
C PHE A 136 -5.49 -9.94 7.85
N ARG A 137 -4.96 -9.75 9.05
CA ARG A 137 -5.21 -10.59 10.22
C ARG A 137 -6.46 -10.15 10.97
N LEU A 138 -6.59 -8.85 11.24
CA LEU A 138 -7.66 -8.31 12.10
C LEU A 138 -9.04 -8.44 11.45
N THR A 139 -9.13 -8.26 10.12
CA THR A 139 -10.42 -8.33 9.41
C THR A 139 -11.04 -9.72 9.44
N PRO A 140 -10.34 -10.82 9.09
CA PRO A 140 -10.90 -12.16 9.26
C PRO A 140 -11.27 -12.49 10.72
N GLN A 141 -10.38 -12.16 11.67
CA GLN A 141 -10.64 -12.40 13.10
C GLN A 141 -11.85 -11.62 13.60
N GLY A 142 -11.99 -10.34 13.23
CA GLY A 142 -13.15 -9.51 13.56
C GLY A 142 -14.45 -9.99 12.93
N ASN A 143 -14.37 -10.77 11.85
CA ASN A 143 -15.51 -11.44 11.20
C ASN A 143 -15.63 -12.92 11.63
N HIS A 144 -15.02 -13.32 12.73
CA HIS A 144 -15.08 -14.67 13.31
C HIS A 144 -14.58 -15.79 12.37
N ARG A 145 -13.58 -15.50 11.51
CA ARG A 145 -12.91 -16.49 10.66
C ARG A 145 -11.53 -16.80 11.20
N GLN A 146 -11.15 -18.07 11.14
CA GLN A 146 -9.83 -18.51 11.54
C GLN A 146 -8.79 -18.05 10.52
N VAL A 147 -7.64 -17.56 11.01
CA VAL A 147 -6.51 -17.16 10.17
C VAL A 147 -5.48 -18.28 10.13
N VAL A 148 -5.03 -18.63 8.93
CA VAL A 148 -3.90 -19.54 8.67
C VAL A 148 -2.71 -18.69 8.24
N TYR A 149 -1.56 -18.94 8.83
CA TYR A 149 -0.35 -18.18 8.57
C TYR A 149 0.58 -18.98 7.66
N ASN A 150 0.95 -18.36 6.54
CA ASN A 150 2.02 -18.81 5.65
C ASN A 150 3.12 -17.73 5.63
N PRO A 151 4.03 -17.71 6.63
CA PRO A 151 5.07 -16.69 6.71
C PRO A 151 5.95 -16.67 5.47
N LEU A 152 6.29 -15.47 5.03
CA LEU A 152 7.25 -15.26 3.96
C LEU A 152 8.66 -15.64 4.42
N ILE A 153 9.48 -16.08 3.47
CA ILE A 153 10.91 -16.39 3.70
C ILE A 153 11.73 -15.14 3.39
N GLU A 154 12.53 -14.69 4.36
CA GLU A 154 13.48 -13.61 4.13
C GLU A 154 14.59 -14.06 3.17
N THR A 155 14.82 -13.28 2.14
CA THR A 155 15.92 -13.46 1.20
C THR A 155 16.97 -12.40 1.52
N PRO A 156 18.14 -12.81 2.09
CA PRO A 156 19.19 -11.88 2.46
C PRO A 156 19.74 -11.12 1.24
N SER A 157 20.26 -9.92 1.49
CA SER A 157 21.03 -9.19 0.48
C SER A 157 22.32 -9.94 0.15
N THR A 158 22.53 -10.27 -1.12
CA THR A 158 23.80 -10.83 -1.59
C THR A 158 24.74 -9.66 -1.95
N GLU A 159 25.77 -9.45 -1.15
CA GLU A 159 26.82 -8.48 -1.46
C GLU A 159 27.50 -8.82 -2.80
N GLY A 160 27.62 -7.83 -3.69
CA GLY A 160 28.33 -7.94 -4.96
C GLY A 160 27.49 -8.18 -6.22
N GLN A 161 26.18 -8.47 -6.10
CA GLN A 161 25.28 -8.67 -7.26
C GLN A 161 24.15 -7.64 -7.33
N GLY A 162 24.23 -6.52 -6.62
CA GLY A 162 23.11 -5.58 -6.52
C GLY A 162 21.89 -6.19 -5.80
N GLY A 163 22.08 -7.32 -5.14
CA GLY A 163 21.08 -8.04 -4.38
C GLY A 163 20.59 -7.19 -3.21
N ARG A 164 19.28 -7.18 -3.00
CA ARG A 164 18.67 -6.52 -1.87
C ARG A 164 17.94 -7.53 -1.02
N ALA A 165 17.82 -7.21 0.27
CA ALA A 165 16.98 -7.97 1.15
C ALA A 165 15.52 -7.88 0.67
N SER A 166 14.82 -8.98 0.70
CA SER A 166 13.44 -9.14 0.21
C SER A 166 12.77 -10.30 0.92
N TYR A 167 11.52 -10.55 0.57
CA TYR A 167 10.81 -11.78 0.94
C TYR A 167 10.42 -12.58 -0.31
N SER A 168 10.28 -13.89 -0.13
CA SER A 168 9.70 -14.82 -1.10
C SER A 168 8.57 -15.62 -0.46
N MET A 169 7.64 -16.14 -1.28
CA MET A 169 6.56 -17.00 -0.81
C MET A 169 7.08 -18.41 -0.54
N ASP A 170 6.71 -18.98 0.61
CA ASP A 170 6.99 -20.37 0.98
C ASP A 170 5.83 -21.26 0.51
N PHE A 171 5.96 -21.82 -0.68
CA PHE A 171 4.93 -22.70 -1.26
C PHE A 171 4.89 -24.07 -0.61
N ASP A 172 5.99 -24.57 -0.08
CA ASP A 172 6.04 -25.86 0.58
C ASP A 172 5.30 -25.78 1.93
N GLN A 173 5.61 -24.76 2.72
CA GLN A 173 4.89 -24.49 3.96
C GLN A 173 3.41 -24.12 3.69
N LEU A 174 3.10 -23.41 2.57
CA LEU A 174 1.73 -23.12 2.16
C LEU A 174 0.95 -24.42 1.92
N ALA A 175 1.57 -25.42 1.27
CA ALA A 175 0.93 -26.71 1.04
C ALA A 175 0.71 -27.51 2.35
N GLU A 176 1.62 -27.38 3.32
CA GLU A 176 1.50 -28.04 4.63
C GLU A 176 0.38 -27.47 5.49
N VAL A 177 0.21 -26.13 5.53
CA VAL A 177 -0.77 -25.48 6.39
C VAL A 177 -2.16 -25.38 5.77
N CYS A 178 -2.26 -25.55 4.46
CA CYS A 178 -3.50 -25.44 3.71
C CYS A 178 -4.30 -26.74 3.80
N ASP A 179 -5.38 -26.74 4.57
CA ASP A 179 -6.36 -27.82 4.63
C ASP A 179 -7.61 -27.56 3.80
N SER A 180 -8.55 -28.51 3.77
CA SER A 180 -9.80 -28.42 3.00
C SER A 180 -10.74 -27.29 3.45
N LYS A 181 -10.47 -26.65 4.60
CA LYS A 181 -11.23 -25.52 5.11
C LYS A 181 -10.68 -24.17 4.66
N CYS A 182 -9.48 -24.12 4.11
CA CYS A 182 -8.91 -22.89 3.55
C CYS A 182 -9.72 -22.47 2.32
N ARG A 183 -10.31 -21.28 2.37
CA ARG A 183 -11.24 -20.80 1.33
C ARG A 183 -10.80 -19.52 0.67
N MET A 184 -9.98 -18.73 1.36
CA MET A 184 -9.50 -17.43 0.85
C MET A 184 -8.04 -17.22 1.22
N LEU A 185 -7.30 -16.57 0.32
CA LEU A 185 -5.97 -16.03 0.59
C LEU A 185 -6.02 -14.53 0.32
N ILE A 186 -5.50 -13.71 1.24
CA ILE A 186 -5.39 -12.27 1.06
C ILE A 186 -3.96 -11.94 0.68
N LEU A 187 -3.78 -11.45 -0.55
CA LEU A 187 -2.50 -11.10 -1.16
C LEU A 187 -2.27 -9.59 -1.10
N SER A 188 -1.10 -9.15 -0.63
CA SER A 188 -0.62 -7.77 -0.78
C SER A 188 0.22 -7.64 -2.04
N ASN A 189 -0.25 -6.92 -3.05
CA ASN A 189 0.40 -6.84 -4.36
C ASN A 189 0.29 -5.42 -4.97
N PRO A 190 1.31 -4.56 -4.88
CA PRO A 190 2.63 -4.75 -4.25
C PRO A 190 2.56 -4.95 -2.74
N HIS A 191 3.57 -5.62 -2.22
CA HIS A 191 3.60 -6.05 -0.83
C HIS A 191 3.89 -4.92 0.16
N ASN A 192 3.11 -4.81 1.21
CA ASN A 192 3.31 -3.94 2.37
C ASN A 192 3.55 -4.83 3.61
N PRO A 193 4.69 -4.71 4.33
CA PRO A 193 5.51 -3.50 4.47
C PRO A 193 6.76 -3.39 3.58
N ALA A 194 7.21 -4.45 2.91
CA ALA A 194 8.52 -4.46 2.27
C ALA A 194 8.59 -3.88 0.84
N GLY A 195 7.45 -3.46 0.28
CA GLY A 195 7.39 -2.81 -1.03
C GLY A 195 7.79 -3.74 -2.18
N ILE A 196 7.41 -5.02 -2.17
CA ILE A 196 7.79 -5.99 -3.20
C ILE A 196 6.77 -5.97 -4.35
N CYS A 197 7.25 -5.85 -5.58
CA CYS A 197 6.49 -6.20 -6.78
C CYS A 197 6.71 -7.70 -7.05
N TRP A 198 5.69 -8.52 -6.85
CA TRP A 198 5.79 -9.95 -7.15
C TRP A 198 5.97 -10.18 -8.64
N ASP A 199 6.88 -11.07 -9.00
CA ASP A 199 7.06 -11.47 -10.40
C ASP A 199 5.91 -12.36 -10.90
N ALA A 200 5.73 -12.37 -12.23
CA ALA A 200 4.62 -13.09 -12.86
C ALA A 200 4.67 -14.61 -12.63
N ASP A 201 5.85 -15.21 -12.48
CA ASP A 201 5.99 -16.65 -12.27
C ASP A 201 5.57 -17.04 -10.85
N THR A 202 5.97 -16.25 -9.86
CA THR A 202 5.50 -16.38 -8.46
C THR A 202 3.98 -16.26 -8.40
N LEU A 203 3.39 -15.26 -9.07
CA LEU A 203 1.94 -15.06 -9.09
C LEU A 203 1.21 -16.20 -9.82
N ARG A 204 1.74 -16.71 -10.93
CA ARG A 204 1.16 -17.88 -11.63
C ARG A 204 1.19 -19.13 -10.75
N ARG A 205 2.30 -19.37 -10.05
CA ARG A 205 2.42 -20.50 -9.11
C ARG A 205 1.38 -20.39 -7.99
N LEU A 206 1.19 -19.18 -7.44
CA LEU A 206 0.15 -18.95 -6.42
C LEU A 206 -1.25 -19.17 -7.00
N ALA A 207 -1.53 -18.66 -8.19
CA ALA A 207 -2.82 -18.81 -8.87
C ALA A 207 -3.16 -20.28 -9.10
N HIS A 208 -2.22 -21.05 -9.65
CA HIS A 208 -2.38 -22.49 -9.85
C HIS A 208 -2.69 -23.22 -8.53
N PHE A 209 -1.88 -22.96 -7.49
CA PHE A 209 -2.10 -23.54 -6.16
C PHE A 209 -3.49 -23.26 -5.61
N CYS A 210 -3.94 -22.01 -5.70
CA CYS A 210 -5.23 -21.58 -5.17
C CYS A 210 -6.40 -22.11 -6.02
N HIS A 211 -6.28 -22.05 -7.35
CA HIS A 211 -7.31 -22.51 -8.27
C HIS A 211 -7.61 -24.00 -8.09
N GLU A 212 -6.57 -24.85 -8.07
CA GLU A 212 -6.70 -26.31 -7.85
C GLU A 212 -7.39 -26.66 -6.54
N ARG A 213 -7.34 -25.80 -5.53
CA ARG A 213 -7.93 -26.02 -4.20
C ARG A 213 -9.23 -25.27 -3.96
N GLY A 214 -9.72 -24.54 -4.96
CA GLY A 214 -10.93 -23.72 -4.84
C GLY A 214 -10.77 -22.56 -3.83
N ILE A 215 -9.54 -22.04 -3.67
CA ILE A 215 -9.24 -20.91 -2.80
C ILE A 215 -9.35 -19.63 -3.61
N ILE A 216 -10.10 -18.65 -3.09
CA ILE A 216 -10.23 -17.32 -3.69
C ILE A 216 -9.06 -16.46 -3.24
N VAL A 217 -8.37 -15.83 -4.20
CA VAL A 217 -7.33 -14.85 -3.93
C VAL A 217 -7.93 -13.45 -3.94
N VAL A 218 -7.94 -12.79 -2.79
CA VAL A 218 -8.23 -11.35 -2.71
C VAL A 218 -6.93 -10.59 -2.84
N SER A 219 -6.69 -10.01 -4.01
CA SER A 219 -5.48 -9.23 -4.31
C SER A 219 -5.72 -7.76 -3.98
N ASP A 220 -5.06 -7.28 -2.92
CA ASP A 220 -5.01 -5.85 -2.58
C ASP A 220 -3.92 -5.19 -3.42
N GLU A 221 -4.35 -4.44 -4.44
CA GLU A 221 -3.47 -3.76 -5.40
C GLU A 221 -3.47 -2.23 -5.23
N ILE A 222 -3.73 -1.74 -4.01
CA ILE A 222 -3.83 -0.30 -3.72
C ILE A 222 -2.52 0.47 -3.98
N HIS A 223 -1.38 -0.21 -4.03
CA HIS A 223 -0.06 0.36 -4.32
C HIS A 223 0.40 0.13 -5.77
N CYS A 224 -0.45 -0.39 -6.66
CA CYS A 224 -0.08 -0.80 -8.02
C CYS A 224 0.57 0.32 -8.84
N ASP A 225 0.05 1.56 -8.76
CA ASP A 225 0.55 2.72 -9.51
C ASP A 225 1.85 3.31 -8.96
N MET A 226 2.42 2.70 -7.93
CA MET A 226 3.57 3.22 -7.19
C MET A 226 4.83 2.35 -7.35
N ALA A 227 5.00 1.68 -8.48
CA ALA A 227 6.23 0.98 -8.81
C ALA A 227 7.39 1.97 -9.01
N LEU A 228 8.56 1.65 -8.45
CA LEU A 228 9.74 2.51 -8.30
C LEU A 228 10.97 1.89 -8.98
N PHE A 229 11.96 2.71 -9.28
CA PHE A 229 13.27 2.27 -9.80
C PHE A 229 13.16 1.37 -11.03
N GLY A 230 12.21 1.65 -11.92
CA GLY A 230 11.98 0.87 -13.15
C GLY A 230 11.31 -0.49 -12.94
N ASN A 231 10.94 -0.85 -11.71
CA ASN A 231 10.11 -2.02 -11.46
C ASN A 231 8.70 -1.81 -12.02
N ARG A 232 7.95 -2.91 -12.15
CA ARG A 232 6.58 -2.89 -12.64
C ARG A 232 5.68 -3.72 -11.74
N HIS A 233 4.46 -3.25 -11.54
CA HIS A 233 3.41 -4.04 -10.95
C HIS A 233 2.84 -5.01 -11.98
N THR A 234 2.52 -6.22 -11.54
CA THR A 234 1.81 -7.22 -12.33
C THR A 234 0.46 -7.50 -11.65
N PRO A 235 -0.68 -7.13 -12.25
CA PRO A 235 -1.98 -7.44 -11.70
C PRO A 235 -2.17 -8.96 -11.56
N PHE A 236 -2.61 -9.44 -10.39
CA PHE A 236 -2.73 -10.87 -10.15
C PHE A 236 -3.64 -11.56 -11.17
N ALA A 237 -4.81 -10.98 -11.44
CA ALA A 237 -5.77 -11.54 -12.37
C ALA A 237 -5.27 -11.65 -13.83
N SER A 238 -4.17 -10.96 -14.18
CA SER A 238 -3.63 -10.92 -15.54
C SER A 238 -2.63 -12.03 -15.87
N VAL A 239 -2.12 -12.74 -14.86
CA VAL A 239 -0.98 -13.66 -15.06
C VAL A 239 -1.36 -15.00 -15.69
N SER A 240 -2.62 -15.43 -15.56
CA SER A 240 -3.15 -16.65 -16.18
C SER A 240 -4.69 -16.66 -16.13
N GLU A 241 -5.32 -17.57 -16.88
CA GLU A 241 -6.76 -17.81 -16.78
C GLU A 241 -7.16 -18.32 -15.38
N GLU A 242 -6.36 -19.20 -14.77
CA GLU A 242 -6.58 -19.68 -13.40
C GLU A 242 -6.60 -18.52 -12.40
N ALA A 243 -5.68 -17.54 -12.55
CA ALA A 243 -5.65 -16.35 -11.73
C ALA A 243 -6.92 -15.52 -11.90
N ALA A 244 -7.37 -15.31 -13.14
CA ALA A 244 -8.62 -14.60 -13.43
C ALA A 244 -9.84 -15.31 -12.83
N GLN A 245 -9.87 -16.65 -12.86
CA GLN A 245 -10.98 -17.45 -12.37
C GLN A 245 -11.05 -17.58 -10.85
N CYS A 246 -9.94 -17.38 -10.13
CA CYS A 246 -9.91 -17.52 -8.67
C CYS A 246 -9.71 -16.20 -7.91
N SER A 247 -9.75 -15.02 -8.56
CA SER A 247 -9.40 -13.77 -7.89
C SER A 247 -10.49 -12.72 -7.82
N ILE A 248 -10.37 -11.90 -6.78
CA ILE A 248 -11.01 -10.59 -6.61
C ILE A 248 -9.87 -9.58 -6.45
N THR A 249 -9.72 -8.66 -7.40
CA THR A 249 -8.72 -7.59 -7.32
C THR A 249 -9.36 -6.34 -6.75
N PHE A 250 -8.72 -5.72 -5.76
CA PHE A 250 -9.11 -4.43 -5.21
C PHE A 250 -8.10 -3.37 -5.59
N GLY A 251 -8.58 -2.24 -6.10
CA GLY A 251 -7.77 -1.09 -6.48
C GLY A 251 -8.37 0.24 -6.05
N ALA A 252 -7.54 1.28 -6.02
CA ALA A 252 -7.96 2.64 -5.68
C ALA A 252 -6.90 3.67 -6.07
N PRO A 253 -7.29 4.90 -6.47
CA PRO A 253 -6.36 6.02 -6.67
C PRO A 253 -5.80 6.60 -5.36
N SER A 254 -6.34 6.17 -4.21
CA SER A 254 -6.19 6.83 -2.91
C SER A 254 -4.75 6.93 -2.41
N LYS A 255 -3.91 5.93 -2.65
CA LYS A 255 -2.49 6.00 -2.24
C LYS A 255 -1.66 6.81 -3.22
N THR A 256 -1.90 6.65 -4.50
CA THR A 256 -1.17 7.34 -5.57
C THR A 256 -1.40 8.84 -5.54
N PHE A 257 -2.62 9.31 -5.27
CA PHE A 257 -3.00 10.71 -5.34
C PHE A 257 -3.31 11.36 -3.98
N ASN A 258 -2.97 10.67 -2.89
CA ASN A 258 -3.17 11.16 -1.51
C ASN A 258 -4.63 11.57 -1.20
N ILE A 259 -5.59 10.74 -1.61
CA ILE A 259 -7.04 10.96 -1.43
C ILE A 259 -7.73 9.86 -0.63
N ALA A 260 -7.03 9.26 0.34
CA ALA A 260 -7.57 8.14 1.14
C ALA A 260 -8.88 8.49 1.86
N GLY A 261 -9.05 9.74 2.30
CA GLY A 261 -10.27 10.23 2.95
C GLY A 261 -11.49 10.30 2.03
N ILE A 262 -11.30 10.27 0.70
CA ILE A 262 -12.40 10.31 -0.29
C ILE A 262 -12.97 8.91 -0.57
N VAL A 263 -12.30 7.84 -0.13
CA VAL A 263 -12.83 6.47 -0.22
C VAL A 263 -13.25 6.06 -1.64
N SER A 264 -12.33 6.21 -2.61
CA SER A 264 -12.53 5.87 -4.02
C SER A 264 -11.91 4.52 -4.33
N SER A 265 -12.60 3.42 -4.05
CA SER A 265 -12.07 2.07 -4.30
C SER A 265 -12.99 1.27 -5.20
N TYR A 266 -12.41 0.30 -5.89
CA TYR A 266 -13.14 -0.58 -6.80
C TYR A 266 -12.70 -2.04 -6.64
N ALA A 267 -13.61 -2.94 -6.99
CA ALA A 267 -13.34 -4.37 -7.14
C ALA A 267 -13.38 -4.74 -8.63
N ILE A 268 -12.53 -5.71 -9.03
CA ILE A 268 -12.52 -6.33 -10.36
C ILE A 268 -12.64 -7.82 -10.17
N VAL A 269 -13.70 -8.43 -10.72
CA VAL A 269 -13.98 -9.86 -10.57
C VAL A 269 -14.25 -10.49 -11.94
N PRO A 270 -13.24 -11.09 -12.59
CA PRO A 270 -13.40 -11.70 -13.91
C PRO A 270 -14.36 -12.89 -13.93
N ASN A 271 -14.29 -13.77 -12.92
CA ASN A 271 -15.14 -14.94 -12.80
C ASN A 271 -16.63 -14.56 -12.65
N ASP A 272 -17.45 -15.02 -13.59
CA ASP A 272 -18.87 -14.66 -13.67
C ASP A 272 -19.70 -15.11 -12.46
N SER A 273 -19.46 -16.32 -11.95
CA SER A 273 -20.18 -16.84 -10.78
C SER A 273 -19.84 -16.10 -9.50
N MET A 274 -18.53 -15.84 -9.29
CA MET A 274 -18.06 -15.06 -8.14
C MET A 274 -18.58 -13.63 -8.22
N ARG A 275 -18.51 -13.02 -9.41
CA ARG A 275 -18.96 -11.65 -9.66
C ARG A 275 -20.44 -11.50 -9.32
N ARG A 276 -21.30 -12.34 -9.90
CA ARG A 276 -22.76 -12.32 -9.62
C ARG A 276 -23.02 -12.46 -8.12
N ARG A 277 -22.39 -13.42 -7.45
CA ARG A 277 -22.59 -13.63 -6.01
C ARG A 277 -22.15 -12.42 -5.18
N PHE A 278 -20.99 -11.84 -5.49
CA PHE A 278 -20.45 -10.72 -4.75
C PHE A 278 -21.25 -9.43 -5.00
N TYR A 279 -21.55 -9.13 -6.26
CA TYR A 279 -22.22 -7.88 -6.62
C TYR A 279 -23.69 -7.88 -6.18
N THR A 280 -24.41 -8.99 -6.32
CA THR A 280 -25.77 -9.08 -5.77
C THR A 280 -25.80 -8.87 -4.26
N TRP A 281 -24.78 -9.37 -3.54
CA TRP A 281 -24.69 -9.12 -2.11
C TRP A 281 -24.38 -7.66 -1.79
N LEU A 282 -23.49 -7.01 -2.52
CA LEU A 282 -23.21 -5.58 -2.38
C LEU A 282 -24.44 -4.72 -2.67
N GLU A 283 -25.16 -5.01 -3.75
CA GLU A 283 -26.40 -4.33 -4.14
C GLU A 283 -27.49 -4.45 -3.06
N ALA A 284 -27.71 -5.66 -2.56
CA ALA A 284 -28.68 -5.91 -1.51
C ALA A 284 -28.42 -5.19 -0.19
N ASN A 285 -27.16 -4.73 0.01
CA ASN A 285 -26.73 -3.99 1.20
C ASN A 285 -26.38 -2.52 0.90
N GLU A 286 -26.63 -2.03 -0.32
CA GLU A 286 -26.33 -0.65 -0.79
C GLU A 286 -24.85 -0.27 -0.61
N LEU A 287 -23.93 -1.24 -0.74
CA LEU A 287 -22.49 -1.06 -0.48
C LEU A 287 -21.67 -0.75 -1.74
N ASN A 288 -22.28 -0.84 -2.91
CA ASN A 288 -21.68 -0.50 -4.20
C ASN A 288 -22.05 0.90 -4.70
N GLU A 289 -22.72 1.69 -3.88
CA GLU A 289 -23.07 3.08 -4.19
C GLU A 289 -21.99 4.04 -3.68
N PRO A 290 -21.35 4.84 -4.58
CA PRO A 290 -20.35 5.80 -4.18
C PRO A 290 -20.99 7.04 -3.56
N HIS A 291 -20.27 7.68 -2.63
CA HIS A 291 -20.63 9.05 -2.28
C HIS A 291 -20.21 10.02 -3.41
N ILE A 292 -20.86 11.16 -3.47
CA ILE A 292 -20.85 12.11 -4.59
C ILE A 292 -19.44 12.56 -5.04
N PHE A 293 -18.45 12.61 -4.16
CA PHE A 293 -17.10 13.09 -4.47
C PHE A 293 -16.17 11.99 -4.99
N SER A 294 -16.48 10.71 -4.69
CA SER A 294 -15.64 9.57 -5.05
C SER A 294 -15.40 9.45 -6.57
N PRO A 295 -16.43 9.39 -7.43
CA PRO A 295 -16.20 9.29 -8.87
C PRO A 295 -15.54 10.55 -9.46
N ILE A 296 -15.82 11.73 -8.92
CA ILE A 296 -15.24 13.00 -9.38
C ILE A 296 -13.72 13.02 -9.13
N ALA A 297 -13.30 12.66 -7.92
CA ALA A 297 -11.89 12.61 -7.58
C ALA A 297 -11.13 11.55 -8.40
N THR A 298 -11.73 10.36 -8.62
CA THR A 298 -11.12 9.31 -9.43
C THR A 298 -10.96 9.75 -10.89
N LEU A 299 -11.98 10.32 -11.50
CA LEU A 299 -11.91 10.81 -12.88
C LEU A 299 -10.92 11.95 -13.05
N ALA A 300 -10.78 12.83 -12.06
CA ALA A 300 -9.77 13.88 -12.08
C ALA A 300 -8.36 13.33 -11.90
N ALA A 301 -8.20 12.28 -11.10
CA ALA A 301 -6.92 11.61 -10.86
C ALA A 301 -6.40 10.86 -12.11
N PHE A 302 -7.27 10.11 -12.79
CA PHE A 302 -6.91 9.26 -13.92
C PHE A 302 -6.95 10.04 -15.24
N THR A 303 -6.09 11.04 -15.36
CA THR A 303 -5.93 11.94 -16.48
C THR A 303 -4.46 12.06 -16.89
N PRO A 304 -4.16 12.61 -18.09
CA PRO A 304 -2.76 12.93 -18.45
C PRO A 304 -2.06 13.85 -17.44
N GLU A 305 -2.78 14.80 -16.85
CA GLU A 305 -2.23 15.68 -15.80
C GLU A 305 -1.95 14.89 -14.51
N GLY A 306 -2.83 13.94 -14.17
CA GLY A 306 -2.61 13.01 -13.06
C GLY A 306 -1.37 12.13 -13.26
N GLU A 307 -1.14 11.67 -14.49
CA GLU A 307 0.07 10.91 -14.84
C GLU A 307 1.33 11.77 -14.73
N GLU A 308 1.29 13.03 -15.12
CA GLU A 308 2.42 13.95 -14.94
C GLU A 308 2.76 14.12 -13.46
N TRP A 309 1.76 14.39 -12.62
CA TRP A 309 1.92 14.50 -11.17
C TRP A 309 2.46 13.21 -10.55
N ARG A 310 1.91 12.05 -10.94
CA ARG A 310 2.35 10.75 -10.46
C ARG A 310 3.83 10.50 -10.76
N LYS A 311 4.29 10.81 -11.98
CA LYS A 311 5.71 10.65 -12.36
C LYS A 311 6.64 11.51 -11.52
N GLU A 312 6.29 12.77 -11.28
CA GLU A 312 7.11 13.66 -10.46
C GLU A 312 7.10 13.23 -8.98
N MET A 313 5.94 12.84 -8.46
CA MET A 313 5.81 12.30 -7.11
C MET A 313 6.68 11.04 -6.92
N LEU A 314 6.64 10.08 -7.85
CA LEU A 314 7.48 8.88 -7.79
C LEU A 314 8.97 9.23 -7.84
N GLN A 315 9.38 10.15 -8.69
CA GLN A 315 10.77 10.63 -8.75
C GLN A 315 11.22 11.25 -7.42
N TYR A 316 10.36 12.04 -6.78
CA TYR A 316 10.65 12.64 -5.47
C TYR A 316 10.76 11.54 -4.38
N ILE A 317 9.86 10.55 -4.38
CA ILE A 317 9.91 9.40 -3.48
C ILE A 317 11.19 8.59 -3.68
N GLU A 318 11.60 8.30 -4.91
CA GLU A 318 12.87 7.61 -5.19
C GLU A 318 14.07 8.39 -4.63
N GLY A 319 14.04 9.71 -4.75
CA GLY A 319 15.03 10.60 -4.14
C GLY A 319 15.04 10.49 -2.61
N ASN A 320 13.85 10.44 -1.97
CA ASN A 320 13.72 10.26 -0.53
C ASN A 320 14.23 8.89 -0.07
N ILE A 321 13.93 7.82 -0.80
CA ILE A 321 14.44 6.47 -0.50
C ILE A 321 15.97 6.45 -0.54
N ASN A 322 16.56 7.00 -1.62
CA ASN A 322 18.02 7.07 -1.74
C ASN A 322 18.63 7.85 -0.57
N TYR A 323 18.03 8.99 -0.22
CA TYR A 323 18.48 9.82 0.89
C TYR A 323 18.47 9.06 2.22
N VAL A 324 17.37 8.36 2.55
CA VAL A 324 17.24 7.57 3.79
C VAL A 324 18.27 6.46 3.83
N ILE A 325 18.46 5.72 2.72
CA ILE A 325 19.45 4.64 2.63
C ILE A 325 20.86 5.17 2.83
N ASP A 326 21.24 6.25 2.14
CA ASP A 326 22.58 6.82 2.23
C ASP A 326 22.84 7.48 3.59
N TYR A 327 21.82 8.13 4.17
CA TYR A 327 21.91 8.69 5.51
C TYR A 327 22.17 7.59 6.57
N CYS A 328 21.36 6.53 6.57
CA CYS A 328 21.54 5.42 7.51
C CYS A 328 22.89 4.74 7.34
N ARG A 329 23.32 4.47 6.10
CA ARG A 329 24.64 3.87 5.81
C ARG A 329 25.78 4.68 6.41
N ASN A 330 25.72 6.00 6.32
CA ASN A 330 26.81 6.89 6.73
C ASN A 330 26.76 7.28 8.21
N ASN A 331 25.57 7.29 8.84
CA ASN A 331 25.40 7.87 10.16
C ASN A 331 24.86 6.88 11.20
N ILE A 332 24.10 5.86 10.80
CA ILE A 332 23.50 4.83 11.69
C ILE A 332 23.56 3.47 10.96
N PRO A 333 24.76 2.90 10.72
CA PRO A 333 24.92 1.70 9.88
C PRO A 333 24.26 0.43 10.44
N GLN A 334 23.85 0.46 11.72
CA GLN A 334 23.08 -0.60 12.37
C GLN A 334 21.62 -0.67 11.88
N ILE A 335 21.08 0.42 11.34
CA ILE A 335 19.77 0.46 10.72
C ILE A 335 19.94 0.32 9.21
N LYS A 336 19.33 -0.74 8.65
CA LYS A 336 19.46 -1.08 7.22
C LYS A 336 18.10 -0.91 6.53
N PRO A 337 17.84 0.23 5.89
CA PRO A 337 16.61 0.41 5.12
C PRO A 337 16.60 -0.52 3.90
N TRP A 338 15.52 -1.29 3.73
CA TRP A 338 15.31 -2.06 2.52
C TRP A 338 14.85 -1.14 1.39
N ARG A 339 15.43 -1.29 0.20
CA ARG A 339 15.00 -0.53 -0.98
C ARG A 339 13.70 -1.12 -1.52
N PRO A 340 12.56 -0.44 -1.42
CA PRO A 340 11.29 -0.96 -1.93
C PRO A 340 11.27 -0.93 -3.47
N GLN A 341 10.49 -1.83 -4.09
CA GLN A 341 10.17 -1.83 -5.53
C GLN A 341 8.92 -1.02 -5.82
N ALA A 342 8.11 -0.79 -4.82
CA ALA A 342 6.88 -0.01 -4.91
C ALA A 342 6.52 0.62 -3.56
N SER A 343 5.59 1.57 -3.57
CA SER A 343 5.10 2.27 -2.39
C SER A 343 6.06 3.33 -1.86
N PHE A 344 5.60 4.08 -0.86
CA PHE A 344 6.38 5.09 -0.13
C PHE A 344 6.69 4.64 1.30
N LEU A 345 6.67 3.33 1.53
CA LEU A 345 6.93 2.72 2.82
C LEU A 345 8.28 2.01 2.77
N VAL A 346 9.16 2.34 3.70
CA VAL A 346 10.49 1.74 3.81
C VAL A 346 10.54 0.84 5.04
N TRP A 347 10.96 -0.41 4.83
CA TRP A 347 11.15 -1.40 5.88
C TRP A 347 12.57 -1.24 6.42
N LEU A 348 12.69 -0.85 7.69
CA LEU A 348 13.97 -0.61 8.38
C LEU A 348 14.34 -1.86 9.16
N ASP A 349 15.38 -2.55 8.77
CA ASP A 349 15.99 -3.63 9.56
C ASP A 349 16.83 -3.01 10.67
N CYS A 350 16.35 -3.10 11.89
CA CYS A 350 16.97 -2.56 13.10
C CYS A 350 17.62 -3.64 13.97
N ARG A 351 17.67 -4.90 13.52
CA ARG A 351 18.17 -6.04 14.31
C ARG A 351 19.63 -5.90 14.75
N ALA A 352 20.45 -5.20 13.95
CA ALA A 352 21.85 -4.96 14.28
C ALA A 352 22.06 -3.93 15.41
N LEU A 353 21.00 -3.27 15.89
CA LEU A 353 21.05 -2.46 17.12
C LEU A 353 21.16 -3.34 18.39
N GLY A 354 20.78 -4.63 18.32
CA GLY A 354 20.83 -5.56 19.44
C GLY A 354 19.79 -5.29 20.53
N LEU A 355 18.78 -4.48 20.23
CA LEU A 355 17.71 -4.09 21.16
C LEU A 355 16.57 -5.13 21.16
N ASN A 356 15.96 -5.36 22.31
CA ASN A 356 14.68 -6.08 22.37
C ASN A 356 13.54 -5.18 21.84
N HIS A 357 12.33 -5.76 21.64
CA HIS A 357 11.19 -5.02 21.10
C HIS A 357 10.87 -3.73 21.86
N GLN A 358 10.78 -3.79 23.20
CA GLN A 358 10.46 -2.62 23.99
C GLN A 358 11.54 -1.53 23.89
N GLN A 359 12.80 -1.92 23.93
CA GLN A 359 13.92 -0.98 23.77
C GLN A 359 13.91 -0.34 22.37
N LEU A 360 13.61 -1.12 21.32
CA LEU A 360 13.49 -0.60 19.96
C LEU A 360 12.35 0.43 19.86
N VAL A 361 11.18 0.13 20.39
CA VAL A 361 10.05 1.07 20.43
C VAL A 361 10.41 2.32 21.24
N ASP A 362 11.06 2.16 22.39
CA ASP A 362 11.47 3.28 23.27
C ASP A 362 12.51 4.18 22.57
N LEU A 363 13.45 3.62 21.81
CA LEU A 363 14.40 4.39 21.02
C LEU A 363 13.67 5.32 20.04
N PHE A 364 12.71 4.80 19.27
CA PHE A 364 11.99 5.60 18.29
C PHE A 364 11.02 6.58 18.95
N VAL A 365 10.20 6.13 19.91
CA VAL A 365 9.10 6.92 20.47
C VAL A 365 9.59 7.87 21.58
N LYS A 366 10.32 7.34 22.59
CA LYS A 366 10.67 8.14 23.77
C LYS A 366 11.94 8.96 23.59
N GLN A 367 12.93 8.43 22.85
CA GLN A 367 14.22 9.11 22.73
C GLN A 367 14.29 9.97 21.45
N ALA A 368 13.93 9.40 20.29
CA ALA A 368 13.94 10.12 19.03
C ALA A 368 12.66 10.94 18.77
N HIS A 369 11.62 10.82 19.60
CA HIS A 369 10.31 11.46 19.41
C HIS A 369 9.72 11.26 18.02
N LEU A 370 9.76 10.00 17.52
CA LEU A 370 9.22 9.58 16.24
C LEU A 370 8.09 8.58 16.41
N ALA A 371 6.98 8.79 15.71
CA ALA A 371 5.91 7.81 15.62
C ALA A 371 6.04 7.02 14.31
N LEU A 372 6.50 5.76 14.38
CA LEU A 372 6.56 4.80 13.30
C LEU A 372 5.69 3.58 13.64
N ASN A 373 5.42 2.74 12.67
CA ASN A 373 4.84 1.42 12.94
C ASN A 373 5.96 0.45 13.27
N ASP A 374 5.85 -0.21 14.43
CA ASP A 374 6.77 -1.29 14.78
C ASP A 374 6.49 -2.55 13.95
N GLY A 375 7.52 -3.38 13.77
CA GLY A 375 7.47 -4.50 12.87
C GLY A 375 6.60 -5.65 13.37
N GLU A 376 6.49 -5.86 14.67
CA GLU A 376 5.72 -6.97 15.25
C GLU A 376 4.22 -6.87 14.93
N MET A 377 3.70 -5.65 14.71
CA MET A 377 2.30 -5.49 14.28
C MET A 377 1.99 -6.15 12.93
N PHE A 378 3.01 -6.35 12.07
CA PHE A 378 2.87 -7.02 10.77
C PHE A 378 2.90 -8.55 10.87
N GLY A 379 3.18 -9.09 12.06
CA GLY A 379 3.25 -10.52 12.34
C GLY A 379 4.64 -11.10 12.20
N LYS A 380 4.73 -12.45 12.22
CA LYS A 380 5.99 -13.20 12.19
C LYS A 380 6.89 -12.73 11.04
N GLY A 381 8.17 -12.49 11.36
CA GLY A 381 9.17 -11.94 10.43
C GLY A 381 9.25 -10.41 10.45
N GLY A 382 8.45 -9.76 11.31
CA GLY A 382 8.53 -8.32 11.54
C GLY A 382 9.34 -7.92 12.78
N GLU A 383 9.78 -8.90 13.58
CA GLU A 383 10.53 -8.69 14.80
C GLU A 383 11.87 -7.99 14.52
N GLY A 384 12.12 -6.88 15.23
CA GLY A 384 13.33 -6.07 15.05
C GLY A 384 13.30 -5.13 13.83
N PHE A 385 12.13 -4.99 13.20
CA PHE A 385 11.92 -4.03 12.12
C PHE A 385 11.06 -2.84 12.55
N MET A 386 11.20 -1.73 11.81
CA MET A 386 10.30 -0.57 11.87
C MET A 386 9.86 -0.20 10.44
N ARG A 387 8.63 0.30 10.26
CA ARG A 387 8.17 0.79 8.97
C ARG A 387 8.10 2.31 8.96
N LEU A 388 8.90 2.92 8.09
CA LEU A 388 8.99 4.36 7.88
C LEU A 388 8.18 4.78 6.64
N ASN A 389 7.30 5.74 6.80
CA ASN A 389 6.68 6.45 5.67
C ASN A 389 7.62 7.58 5.21
N ILE A 390 8.04 7.55 3.95
CA ILE A 390 8.96 8.54 3.38
C ILE A 390 8.28 9.53 2.41
N ALA A 391 6.96 9.47 2.28
CA ALA A 391 6.19 10.44 1.48
C ALA A 391 5.95 11.72 2.29
N ALA A 392 7.04 12.39 2.62
CA ALA A 392 7.09 13.64 3.36
C ALA A 392 8.14 14.58 2.72
N PRO A 393 8.04 15.89 2.93
CA PRO A 393 9.08 16.84 2.55
C PRO A 393 10.46 16.42 3.05
N ARG A 394 11.49 16.65 2.25
CA ARG A 394 12.87 16.21 2.55
C ARG A 394 13.39 16.71 3.90
N ASN A 395 13.04 17.93 4.28
CA ASN A 395 13.44 18.51 5.57
C ASN A 395 12.80 17.76 6.76
N VAL A 396 11.58 17.27 6.64
CA VAL A 396 10.89 16.44 7.66
C VAL A 396 11.64 15.12 7.84
N LEU A 397 12.05 14.47 6.74
CA LEU A 397 12.85 13.25 6.82
C LEU A 397 14.23 13.50 7.39
N THR A 398 14.86 14.63 7.05
CA THR A 398 16.15 15.03 7.61
C THR A 398 16.04 15.19 9.12
N GLU A 399 15.02 15.90 9.59
CA GLU A 399 14.77 16.07 11.03
C GLU A 399 14.58 14.72 11.73
N ALA A 400 13.75 13.82 11.15
CA ALA A 400 13.51 12.50 11.73
C ALA A 400 14.81 11.68 11.85
N LEU A 401 15.64 11.68 10.81
CA LEU A 401 16.90 10.92 10.80
C LEU A 401 17.94 11.51 11.74
N GLU A 402 18.01 12.85 11.87
CA GLU A 402 18.91 13.52 12.83
C GLU A 402 18.48 13.24 14.28
N ARG A 403 17.18 13.27 14.60
CA ARG A 403 16.65 12.89 15.92
C ARG A 403 17.06 11.45 16.26
N LEU A 404 16.87 10.51 15.31
CA LEU A 404 17.22 9.10 15.50
C LEU A 404 18.73 8.90 15.69
N ARG A 405 19.57 9.59 14.88
CA ARG A 405 21.02 9.57 15.01
C ARG A 405 21.48 10.08 16.38
N TRP A 406 20.93 11.20 16.79
CA TRP A 406 21.30 11.80 18.09
C TRP A 406 20.96 10.86 19.24
N SER A 407 19.75 10.30 19.25
CA SER A 407 19.29 9.38 20.29
C SER A 407 20.13 8.12 20.37
N TRP A 408 20.55 7.56 19.23
CA TRP A 408 21.38 6.35 19.20
C TRP A 408 22.82 6.56 19.69
N HIS A 409 23.40 7.74 19.51
CA HIS A 409 24.80 8.02 19.88
C HIS A 409 24.96 8.60 21.28
N HIS A 410 23.88 8.89 22.00
CA HIS A 410 23.94 9.53 23.32
C HIS A 410 23.26 8.68 24.43
N GLU A 411 23.06 7.39 24.14
CA GLU A 411 22.75 6.39 25.16
C GLU A 411 24.05 6.06 25.96
#